data_fd0ce8c2531220161934bba1ab9e47c7
#
_entry.id   fd0ce8c2531220161934bba1ab9e47c7
#
_cell.length_a   1.000
_cell.length_b   1.000
_cell.length_c   1.000
_cell.angle_alpha   90.00
_cell.angle_beta   90.00
_cell.angle_gamma   90.00
#
_symmetry.space_group_name_H-M   'P 1'
#
loop_
_entity.id
_entity.type
_entity.pdbx_description
1 polymer ?
#
loop_
_entity_poly.entity_id
_entity_poly.type
_entity_poly.pdbx_seq_one_letter_code
_entity_poly.pdbx_strand_id
1 'polypeptide(L)'
;MNYNYSQKEIQEHCEKREQHEKETDKYLNNFVNTYFPNRYIINRTNGQWERYDYLIYDQIKHTYCKVESKVRNLTKEQYDKYKNEGFCLSYNKINTCDVVIYFIPITNEILQIRTSKIKELLNQNKIHIVQKSVNRYQYTSYKDKHNETLLLIPYTEWKIFFM
;
A
#
# COMPACT_ATOMS: atom_id res chain seq x y z
N MET A 1 -22.19 -7.82 10.85
CA MET A 1 -22.65 -9.18 10.60
C MET A 1 -21.49 -10.01 10.11
N ASN A 2 -21.24 -11.13 10.78
CA ASN A 2 -20.13 -12.02 10.45
C ASN A 2 -20.67 -13.21 9.64
N TYR A 3 -19.96 -13.59 8.59
CA TYR A 3 -20.31 -14.73 7.75
C TYR A 3 -19.20 -15.77 7.84
N ASN A 4 -19.59 -17.04 7.86
CA ASN A 4 -18.63 -18.13 7.71
C ASN A 4 -18.30 -18.31 6.22
N TYR A 5 -17.02 -18.44 5.91
CA TYR A 5 -16.57 -18.79 4.58
C TYR A 5 -16.53 -20.31 4.40
N SER A 6 -16.82 -20.79 3.19
CA SER A 6 -16.50 -22.15 2.79
C SER A 6 -15.00 -22.35 2.69
N GLN A 7 -14.54 -23.60 2.77
CA GLN A 7 -13.11 -23.94 2.59
C GLN A 7 -12.59 -23.49 1.22
N LYS A 8 -13.44 -23.59 0.17
CA LYS A 8 -13.11 -23.14 -1.18
C LYS A 8 -12.87 -21.62 -1.24
N GLU A 9 -13.76 -20.83 -0.60
CA GLU A 9 -13.61 -19.37 -0.54
C GLU A 9 -12.34 -18.95 0.19
N ILE A 10 -12.01 -19.62 1.28
CA ILE A 10 -10.77 -19.37 2.05
C ILE A 10 -9.55 -19.66 1.18
N GLN A 11 -9.54 -20.80 0.48
CA GLN A 11 -8.43 -21.19 -0.39
C GLN A 11 -8.25 -20.21 -1.56
N GLU A 12 -9.33 -19.84 -2.24
CA GLU A 12 -9.31 -18.88 -3.35
C GLU A 12 -8.77 -17.51 -2.89
N HIS A 13 -9.17 -17.10 -1.69
CA HIS A 13 -8.70 -15.83 -1.11
C HIS A 13 -7.19 -15.86 -0.78
N CYS A 14 -6.70 -16.96 -0.21
CA CYS A 14 -5.27 -17.16 0.07
C CYS A 14 -4.44 -17.18 -1.22
N GLU A 15 -4.91 -17.88 -2.25
CA GLU A 15 -4.22 -17.94 -3.56
C GLU A 15 -4.11 -16.57 -4.22
N LYS A 16 -5.18 -15.77 -4.22
CA LYS A 16 -5.19 -14.40 -4.76
C LYS A 16 -4.22 -13.50 -4.00
N ARG A 17 -4.17 -13.65 -2.68
CA ARG A 17 -3.25 -12.88 -1.85
C ARG A 17 -1.79 -13.22 -2.14
N GLU A 18 -1.46 -14.50 -2.23
CA GLU A 18 -0.11 -14.96 -2.56
C GLU A 18 0.34 -14.44 -3.94
N GLN A 19 -0.54 -14.49 -4.93
CA GLN A 19 -0.25 -13.97 -6.26
C GLN A 19 -0.03 -12.46 -6.24
N HIS A 20 -0.85 -11.72 -5.48
CA HIS A 20 -0.70 -10.28 -5.32
C HIS A 20 0.62 -9.92 -4.63
N GLU A 21 1.01 -10.66 -3.61
CA GLU A 21 2.29 -10.50 -2.93
C GLU A 21 3.49 -10.72 -3.86
N LYS A 22 3.44 -11.78 -4.69
CA LYS A 22 4.48 -12.05 -5.69
C LYS A 22 4.59 -10.94 -6.74
N GLU A 23 3.46 -10.43 -7.18
CA GLU A 23 3.40 -9.31 -8.12
C GLU A 23 4.04 -8.06 -7.51
N THR A 24 3.67 -7.74 -6.28
CA THR A 24 4.23 -6.59 -5.55
C THR A 24 5.73 -6.72 -5.34
N ASP A 25 6.23 -7.91 -4.98
CA ASP A 25 7.66 -8.19 -4.86
C ASP A 25 8.40 -7.88 -6.15
N LYS A 26 7.85 -8.32 -7.27
CA LYS A 26 8.45 -8.09 -8.60
C LYS A 26 8.56 -6.61 -8.92
N TYR A 27 7.48 -5.87 -8.74
CA TYR A 27 7.47 -4.42 -9.00
C TYR A 27 8.46 -3.68 -8.08
N LEU A 28 8.46 -4.01 -6.80
CA LEU A 28 9.33 -3.35 -5.82
C LEU A 28 10.81 -3.63 -6.09
N ASN A 29 11.16 -4.89 -6.38
CA ASN A 29 12.54 -5.25 -6.73
C ASN A 29 13.00 -4.54 -8.00
N ASN A 30 12.16 -4.49 -9.03
CA ASN A 30 12.47 -3.78 -10.27
C ASN A 30 12.66 -2.28 -10.04
N PHE A 31 11.81 -1.66 -9.24
CA PHE A 31 11.90 -0.25 -8.89
C PHE A 31 13.22 0.07 -8.19
N VAL A 32 13.54 -0.68 -7.14
CA VAL A 32 14.75 -0.47 -6.35
C VAL A 32 16.00 -0.71 -7.19
N ASN A 33 16.03 -1.77 -7.99
CA ASN A 33 17.19 -2.08 -8.84
C ASN A 33 17.38 -1.05 -9.95
N THR A 34 16.32 -0.46 -10.48
CA THR A 34 16.39 0.54 -11.55
C THR A 34 16.88 1.90 -11.03
N TYR A 35 16.31 2.37 -9.94
CA TYR A 35 16.58 3.72 -9.44
C TYR A 35 17.66 3.80 -8.36
N PHE A 36 17.89 2.71 -7.63
CA PHE A 36 18.82 2.66 -6.50
C PHE A 36 19.67 1.38 -6.52
N PRO A 37 20.44 1.14 -7.59
CA PRO A 37 21.18 -0.11 -7.72
C PRO A 37 22.16 -0.31 -6.56
N ASN A 38 22.18 -1.52 -6.01
CA ASN A 38 23.09 -1.96 -4.94
C ASN A 38 22.97 -1.18 -3.61
N ARG A 39 21.88 -0.45 -3.41
CA ARG A 39 21.71 0.35 -2.19
C ARG A 39 20.85 -0.33 -1.14
N TYR A 40 19.76 -0.98 -1.54
CA TYR A 40 18.75 -1.49 -0.60
C TYR A 40 18.67 -3.02 -0.61
N ILE A 41 18.48 -3.57 0.58
CA ILE A 41 18.13 -4.98 0.78
C ILE A 41 16.66 -5.03 1.18
N ILE A 42 15.85 -5.75 0.42
CA ILE A 42 14.39 -5.83 0.59
C ILE A 42 14.05 -7.14 1.30
N ASN A 43 13.35 -7.03 2.43
CA ASN A 43 12.82 -8.17 3.16
C ASN A 43 11.31 -8.04 3.29
N ARG A 44 10.56 -9.01 2.73
CA ARG A 44 9.13 -9.07 2.94
C ARG A 44 8.83 -9.56 4.36
N THR A 45 7.90 -8.89 5.05
CA THR A 45 7.47 -9.28 6.37
C THR A 45 6.39 -10.35 6.30
N ASN A 46 6.14 -11.02 7.43
CA ASN A 46 4.96 -11.86 7.57
C ASN A 46 3.76 -10.95 7.86
N GLY A 47 3.02 -10.58 6.79
CA GLY A 47 1.92 -9.61 6.86
C GLY A 47 0.78 -9.96 7.82
N GLN A 48 0.76 -11.14 8.40
CA GLN A 48 -0.22 -11.52 9.42
C GLN A 48 0.07 -10.84 10.77
N TRP A 49 1.33 -10.69 11.10
CA TRP A 49 1.77 -10.18 12.40
C TRP A 49 2.39 -8.78 12.31
N GLU A 50 2.90 -8.43 11.13
CA GLU A 50 3.50 -7.13 10.90
C GLU A 50 2.47 -6.17 10.30
N ARG A 51 2.56 -4.90 10.68
CA ARG A 51 1.66 -3.84 10.19
C ARG A 51 2.18 -3.12 8.96
N TYR A 52 3.25 -3.60 8.38
CA TYR A 52 3.86 -3.10 7.15
C TYR A 52 4.31 -4.29 6.30
N ASP A 53 4.44 -4.07 5.00
CA ASP A 53 4.69 -5.17 4.04
C ASP A 53 6.16 -5.54 3.91
N TYR A 54 7.06 -4.55 4.01
CA TYR A 54 8.49 -4.74 3.79
C TYR A 54 9.31 -4.00 4.81
N LEU A 55 10.43 -4.62 5.20
CA LEU A 55 11.52 -3.98 5.92
C LEU A 55 12.69 -3.84 4.95
N ILE A 56 13.06 -2.60 4.61
CA ILE A 56 14.11 -2.31 3.64
C ILE A 56 15.32 -1.74 4.38
N TYR A 57 16.47 -2.35 4.17
CA TYR A 57 17.73 -1.90 4.74
C TYR A 57 18.51 -1.04 3.75
N ASP A 58 18.86 0.18 4.16
CA ASP A 58 19.72 1.09 3.41
C ASP A 58 21.19 0.82 3.76
N GLN A 59 21.92 0.24 2.83
CA GLN A 59 23.34 -0.13 3.02
C GLN A 59 24.28 1.06 3.10
N ILE A 60 23.85 2.22 2.62
CA ILE A 60 24.65 3.47 2.67
C ILE A 60 24.45 4.17 4.01
N LYS A 61 23.20 4.34 4.42
CA LYS A 61 22.87 5.05 5.66
C LYS A 61 22.84 4.14 6.90
N HIS A 62 22.92 2.82 6.70
CA HIS A 62 22.81 1.81 7.77
C HIS A 62 21.53 1.96 8.60
N THR A 63 20.40 2.21 7.92
CA THR A 63 19.10 2.39 8.54
C THR A 63 18.06 1.46 7.93
N TYR A 64 16.99 1.19 8.69
CA TYR A 64 15.85 0.42 8.23
C TYR A 64 14.67 1.35 7.92
N CYS A 65 13.89 0.96 6.92
CA CYS A 65 12.67 1.66 6.51
C CYS A 65 11.52 0.66 6.43
N LYS A 66 10.42 0.95 7.09
CA LYS A 66 9.17 0.16 7.02
C LYS A 66 8.35 0.66 5.85
N VAL A 67 8.01 -0.23 4.93
CA VAL A 67 7.33 0.12 3.68
C VAL A 67 6.00 -0.60 3.55
N GLU A 68 4.97 0.16 3.23
CA GLU A 68 3.69 -0.33 2.70
C GLU A 68 3.74 -0.21 1.19
N SER A 69 3.52 -1.31 0.48
CA SER A 69 3.61 -1.33 -0.98
C SER A 69 2.42 -2.06 -1.59
N LYS A 70 1.83 -1.48 -2.62
CA LYS A 70 0.68 -2.08 -3.32
C LYS A 70 0.75 -1.86 -4.81
N VAL A 71 0.36 -2.90 -5.55
CA VAL A 71 0.04 -2.78 -6.97
C VAL A 71 -1.44 -2.39 -7.07
N ARG A 72 -1.71 -1.26 -7.71
CA ARG A 72 -3.05 -0.73 -7.90
C ARG A 72 -3.48 -0.98 -9.35
N ASN A 73 -4.20 -2.08 -9.55
CA ASN A 73 -4.76 -2.44 -10.86
C ASN A 73 -6.04 -1.64 -11.10
N LEU A 74 -5.89 -0.41 -11.54
CA LEU A 74 -6.99 0.52 -11.76
C LEU A 74 -7.46 0.51 -13.21
N THR A 75 -8.76 0.74 -13.43
CA THR A 75 -9.25 1.17 -14.73
C THR A 75 -8.85 2.62 -14.98
N LYS A 76 -8.93 3.07 -16.23
CA LYS A 76 -8.64 4.48 -16.56
C LYS A 76 -9.57 5.44 -15.80
N GLU A 77 -10.85 5.10 -15.69
CA GLU A 77 -11.83 5.91 -14.96
C GLU A 77 -11.47 6.02 -13.46
N GLN A 78 -11.10 4.90 -12.85
CA GLN A 78 -10.63 4.87 -11.45
C GLN A 78 -9.37 5.70 -11.27
N TYR A 79 -8.42 5.58 -12.19
CA TYR A 79 -7.18 6.36 -12.14
C TYR A 79 -7.48 7.87 -12.21
N ASP A 80 -8.30 8.28 -13.17
CA ASP A 80 -8.67 9.69 -13.34
C ASP A 80 -9.37 10.24 -12.10
N LYS A 81 -10.25 9.45 -11.50
CA LYS A 81 -10.92 9.79 -10.25
C LYS A 81 -9.91 10.00 -9.10
N TYR A 82 -9.01 9.05 -8.89
CA TYR A 82 -8.01 9.17 -7.81
C TYR A 82 -7.00 10.28 -8.06
N LYS A 83 -6.63 10.51 -9.32
CA LYS A 83 -5.75 11.64 -9.68
C LYS A 83 -6.40 12.98 -9.32
N ASN A 84 -7.70 13.07 -9.44
CA ASN A 84 -8.47 14.27 -9.16
C ASN A 84 -8.80 14.45 -7.67
N GLU A 85 -9.22 13.37 -7.00
CA GLU A 85 -9.71 13.40 -5.61
C GLU A 85 -8.62 13.07 -4.58
N GLY A 86 -7.58 12.35 -4.98
CA GLY A 86 -6.51 11.85 -4.14
C GLY A 86 -6.45 10.32 -4.08
N PHE A 87 -5.25 9.80 -3.88
CA PHE A 87 -5.03 8.36 -3.71
C PHE A 87 -5.24 7.95 -2.26
N CYS A 88 -6.00 6.89 -2.06
CA CYS A 88 -6.43 6.44 -0.73
C CYS A 88 -5.31 5.74 0.03
N LEU A 89 -5.19 6.07 1.31
CA LEU A 89 -4.39 5.33 2.28
C LEU A 89 -5.20 5.19 3.57
N SER A 90 -5.18 4.00 4.17
CA SER A 90 -5.77 3.81 5.49
C SER A 90 -5.05 4.65 6.55
N TYR A 91 -5.81 5.37 7.37
CA TYR A 91 -5.27 6.28 8.40
C TYR A 91 -4.27 5.60 9.34
N ASN A 92 -4.51 4.33 9.69
CA ASN A 92 -3.64 3.60 10.61
C ASN A 92 -2.22 3.37 10.06
N LYS A 93 -2.01 3.47 8.75
CA LYS A 93 -0.70 3.27 8.10
C LYS A 93 0.29 4.39 8.39
N ILE A 94 -0.17 5.58 8.73
CA ILE A 94 0.74 6.71 9.01
C ILE A 94 1.62 6.50 10.25
N ASN A 95 1.21 5.59 11.16
CA ASN A 95 1.97 5.26 12.36
C ASN A 95 2.66 3.90 12.31
N THR A 96 2.41 3.10 11.26
CA THR A 96 2.93 1.72 11.16
C THR A 96 3.99 1.54 10.09
N CYS A 97 4.13 2.49 9.17
CA CYS A 97 5.19 2.47 8.17
C CYS A 97 5.82 3.84 7.98
N ASP A 98 6.96 3.89 7.29
CA ASP A 98 7.73 5.11 7.03
C ASP A 98 7.50 5.64 5.62
N VAL A 99 7.23 4.74 4.69
CA VAL A 99 7.06 5.05 3.25
C VAL A 99 5.92 4.22 2.68
N VAL A 100 5.14 4.84 1.80
CA VAL A 100 4.09 4.18 1.02
C VAL A 100 4.48 4.24 -0.46
N ILE A 101 4.39 3.10 -1.15
CA ILE A 101 4.70 2.98 -2.57
C ILE A 101 3.54 2.30 -3.29
N TYR A 102 2.97 2.98 -4.27
CA TYR A 102 1.93 2.42 -5.14
C TYR A 102 2.44 2.26 -6.57
N PHE A 103 2.30 1.06 -7.10
CA PHE A 103 2.57 0.76 -8.51
C PHE A 103 1.27 0.81 -9.29
N ILE A 104 1.22 1.62 -10.33
CA ILE A 104 0.02 1.82 -11.16
C ILE A 104 0.31 1.39 -12.61
N PRO A 105 0.05 0.11 -12.95
CA PRO A 105 0.43 -0.44 -14.25
C PRO A 105 -0.20 0.27 -15.44
N ILE A 106 -1.46 0.72 -15.31
CA ILE A 106 -2.17 1.36 -16.44
C ILE A 106 -1.46 2.62 -16.97
N THR A 107 -0.73 3.32 -16.12
CA THR A 107 0.02 4.53 -16.50
C THR A 107 1.53 4.36 -16.39
N ASN A 108 2.00 3.17 -16.00
CA ASN A 108 3.40 2.90 -15.70
C ASN A 108 4.01 3.82 -14.65
N GLU A 109 3.19 4.32 -13.74
CA GLU A 109 3.63 5.21 -12.67
C GLU A 109 3.94 4.46 -11.38
N ILE A 110 4.91 5.00 -10.63
CA ILE A 110 5.22 4.60 -9.27
C ILE A 110 5.05 5.84 -8.40
N LEU A 111 4.11 5.77 -7.47
CA LEU A 111 3.84 6.86 -6.53
C LEU A 111 4.48 6.54 -5.19
N GLN A 112 5.30 7.45 -4.69
CA GLN A 112 5.98 7.31 -3.39
C GLN A 112 5.69 8.51 -2.51
N ILE A 113 5.39 8.26 -1.23
CA ILE A 113 5.25 9.32 -0.24
C ILE A 113 5.75 8.84 1.13
N ARG A 114 6.38 9.72 1.88
CA ARG A 114 6.77 9.45 3.27
C ARG A 114 5.60 9.73 4.20
N THR A 115 5.42 8.89 5.19
CA THR A 115 4.35 9.09 6.19
C THR A 115 4.55 10.35 7.01
N SER A 116 5.80 10.79 7.21
CA SER A 116 6.11 12.08 7.84
C SER A 116 5.52 13.27 7.06
N LYS A 117 5.55 13.21 5.73
CA LYS A 117 4.91 14.23 4.88
C LYS A 117 3.38 14.18 4.98
N ILE A 118 2.81 12.99 5.05
CA ILE A 118 1.36 12.82 5.22
C ILE A 118 0.91 13.47 6.54
N LYS A 119 1.64 13.24 7.63
CA LYS A 119 1.36 13.87 8.94
C LYS A 119 1.43 15.39 8.86
N GLU A 120 2.41 15.92 8.16
CA GLU A 120 2.55 17.37 7.94
C GLU A 120 1.35 17.93 7.16
N LEU A 121 0.93 17.26 6.09
CA LEU A 121 -0.23 17.64 5.29
C LEU A 121 -1.54 17.58 6.10
N LEU A 122 -1.68 16.58 6.97
CA LEU A 122 -2.83 16.49 7.89
C LEU A 122 -2.87 17.69 8.85
N ASN A 123 -1.74 18.07 9.42
CA ASN A 123 -1.64 19.23 10.31
C ASN A 123 -1.97 20.54 9.59
N GLN A 124 -1.74 20.60 8.29
CA GLN A 124 -2.05 21.77 7.44
C GLN A 124 -3.46 21.73 6.85
N ASN A 125 -4.28 20.72 7.18
CA ASN A 125 -5.61 20.49 6.62
C ASN A 125 -5.64 20.36 5.07
N LYS A 126 -4.58 19.77 4.51
CA LYS A 126 -4.43 19.58 3.05
C LYS A 126 -4.84 18.19 2.55
N ILE A 127 -5.28 17.32 3.44
CA ILE A 127 -5.74 15.96 3.12
C ILE A 127 -7.21 15.82 3.46
N HIS A 128 -7.99 15.32 2.53
CA HIS A 128 -9.39 14.98 2.75
C HIS A 128 -9.51 13.64 3.46
N ILE A 129 -10.30 13.59 4.53
CA ILE A 129 -10.53 12.39 5.34
C ILE A 129 -11.94 11.90 5.07
N VAL A 130 -12.06 10.60 4.73
CA VAL A 130 -13.36 9.96 4.49
C VAL A 130 -13.52 8.71 5.34
N GLN A 131 -14.76 8.44 5.74
CA GLN A 131 -15.12 7.19 6.39
C GLN A 131 -15.73 6.25 5.35
N LYS A 132 -15.23 5.02 5.29
CA LYS A 132 -15.72 4.02 4.35
C LYS A 132 -15.97 2.70 5.06
N SER A 133 -17.11 2.07 4.76
CA SER A 133 -17.35 0.70 5.17
C SER A 133 -16.58 -0.24 4.24
N VAL A 134 -15.75 -1.10 4.80
CA VAL A 134 -14.94 -2.07 4.07
C VAL A 134 -15.16 -3.48 4.63
N ASN A 135 -15.00 -4.47 3.75
CA ASN A 135 -14.96 -5.88 4.16
C ASN A 135 -13.54 -6.23 4.56
N ARG A 136 -13.35 -6.67 5.80
CA ARG A 136 -12.05 -7.14 6.26
C ARG A 136 -12.02 -8.66 6.17
N TYR A 137 -11.04 -9.17 5.44
CA TYR A 137 -10.75 -10.59 5.35
C TYR A 137 -9.67 -10.92 6.37
N GLN A 138 -10.04 -11.76 7.34
CA GLN A 138 -9.08 -12.28 8.31
C GLN A 138 -8.62 -13.68 7.87
N TYR A 139 -7.52 -14.17 8.45
CA TYR A 139 -7.04 -15.54 8.22
C TYR A 139 -7.96 -16.62 8.83
N THR A 140 -9.09 -16.20 9.35
CA THR A 140 -10.13 -17.04 9.91
C THR A 140 -11.26 -17.19 8.89
N SER A 141 -12.20 -18.12 9.15
CA SER A 141 -13.39 -18.36 8.33
C SER A 141 -14.45 -17.27 8.45
N TYR A 142 -14.14 -16.13 9.05
CA TYR A 142 -15.09 -15.04 9.29
C TYR A 142 -14.82 -13.83 8.40
N LYS A 143 -15.90 -13.20 7.96
CA LYS A 143 -15.92 -11.95 7.22
C LYS A 143 -16.55 -10.86 8.08
N ASP A 144 -15.81 -9.81 8.35
CA ASP A 144 -16.27 -8.64 9.08
C ASP A 144 -16.47 -7.44 8.15
N LYS A 145 -17.56 -6.70 8.40
CA LYS A 145 -17.71 -5.33 7.89
C LYS A 145 -17.32 -4.36 9.01
N HIS A 146 -16.46 -3.41 8.71
CA HIS A 146 -16.12 -2.34 9.63
C HIS A 146 -15.89 -1.03 8.89
N ASN A 147 -15.95 0.06 9.63
CA ASN A 147 -15.66 1.38 9.10
C ASN A 147 -14.16 1.64 9.17
N GLU A 148 -13.62 2.10 8.07
CA GLU A 148 -12.21 2.47 7.96
C GLU A 148 -12.09 3.96 7.64
N THR A 149 -11.17 4.62 8.32
CA THR A 149 -10.80 6.00 8.02
C THR A 149 -9.77 6.01 6.92
N LEU A 150 -10.09 6.64 5.81
CA LEU A 150 -9.21 6.75 4.65
C LEU A 150 -8.75 8.19 4.48
N LEU A 151 -7.49 8.35 4.12
CA LEU A 151 -6.89 9.60 3.73
C LEU A 151 -6.85 9.66 2.21
N LEU A 152 -7.36 10.75 1.64
CA LEU A 152 -7.22 11.03 0.21
C LEU A 152 -6.04 11.98 0.02
N ILE A 153 -4.93 11.43 -0.43
CA ILE A 153 -3.67 12.16 -0.57
C ILE A 153 -3.58 12.72 -1.99
N PRO A 154 -3.49 14.06 -2.15
CA PRO A 154 -3.44 14.67 -3.49
C PRO A 154 -2.30 14.12 -4.33
N TYR A 155 -2.60 13.87 -5.60
CA TYR A 155 -1.63 13.33 -6.55
C TYR A 155 -0.33 14.15 -6.60
N THR A 156 -0.43 15.47 -6.51
CA THR A 156 0.72 16.39 -6.55
C THR A 156 1.67 16.26 -5.37
N GLU A 157 1.24 15.62 -4.28
CA GLU A 157 2.06 15.43 -3.08
C GLU A 157 2.91 14.16 -3.14
N TRP A 158 2.63 13.27 -4.08
CA TRP A 158 3.41 12.06 -4.30
C TRP A 158 4.62 12.35 -5.18
N LYS A 159 5.73 11.72 -4.85
CA LYS A 159 6.88 11.65 -5.76
C LYS A 159 6.61 10.58 -6.81
N ILE A 160 6.80 10.91 -8.08
CA ILE A 160 6.43 10.07 -9.20
C ILE A 160 7.69 9.54 -9.88
N PHE A 161 7.73 8.22 -10.06
CA PHE A 161 8.69 7.53 -10.89
C PHE A 161 7.96 6.78 -11.99
N PHE A 162 8.66 6.28 -12.98
CA PHE A 162 8.08 5.49 -14.06
C PHE A 162 8.72 4.11 -14.12
N MET A 163 7.87 3.13 -14.44
CA MET A 163 8.30 1.75 -14.65
C MET A 163 8.96 1.54 -16.01
#